data_30cace9f54f5aff1008d5cb31c93172f
#
_entry.id   30cace9f54f5aff1008d5cb31c93172f
#
_cell.length_a   1.000
_cell.length_b   1.000
_cell.length_c   1.000
_cell.angle_alpha   90.00
_cell.angle_beta   90.00
_cell.angle_gamma   90.00
#
_symmetry.space_group_name_H-M   'P 1'
#
loop_
_entity.id
_entity.type
_entity.pdbx_description
1 polymer ?
#
loop_
_entity_poly.entity_id
_entity_poly.type
_entity_poly.pdbx_seq_one_letter_code
_entity_poly.pdbx_strand_id
1 'polypeptide(L)'
;LREVCGLTTEEIAQAFLAAAPTLAQRIVRAKAKIRDAHIPYQVPEPHELAERLDAVLRVIYLVFNEGYSASSGDSVTRVDLSGEAIRVGRLLVELLPDPEAIGLLALMLLQESRRTARTSPDGELVLLGEQDRSLWNRAQIAEGSALVERSLASRRVGPYAIQAAIAAVHANAASPESTDWSEIVGLYDVLMLLAPSPVIELNRAVAVAMRDGPAAGLALVEGLLERGELADYHLAHAARADLARRLGRTADARVAYERALALARQEPERRFLGRRLAELK
;
A
#
# COMPACT_ATOMS: atom_id res chain seq x y z
N LEU A 1 8.49 13.98 -6.89
CA LEU A 1 7.04 13.72 -6.94
C LEU A 1 6.29 14.86 -7.65
N ARG A 2 6.24 16.08 -7.10
CA ARG A 2 5.46 17.17 -7.68
C ARG A 2 5.98 17.63 -9.04
N GLU A 3 7.26 17.92 -9.17
CA GLU A 3 7.85 18.54 -10.35
C GLU A 3 8.13 17.58 -11.50
N VAL A 4 8.33 16.31 -11.20
CA VAL A 4 8.68 15.29 -12.21
C VAL A 4 7.54 14.33 -12.48
N CYS A 5 6.81 13.95 -11.44
CA CYS A 5 5.75 12.93 -11.53
C CYS A 5 4.33 13.56 -11.58
N GLY A 6 4.21 14.89 -11.50
CA GLY A 6 2.93 15.60 -11.60
C GLY A 6 1.94 15.38 -10.45
N LEU A 7 2.39 14.81 -9.32
CA LEU A 7 1.51 14.63 -8.16
C LEU A 7 1.20 15.97 -7.49
N THR A 8 -0.04 16.14 -7.04
CA THR A 8 -0.46 17.33 -6.29
C THR A 8 0.14 17.34 -4.87
N THR A 9 0.11 18.50 -4.21
CA THR A 9 0.57 18.60 -2.82
C THR A 9 -0.31 17.76 -1.88
N GLU A 10 -1.59 17.68 -2.16
CA GLU A 10 -2.58 16.93 -1.42
C GLU A 10 -2.34 15.42 -1.52
N GLU A 11 -2.11 14.89 -2.72
CA GLU A 11 -1.76 13.49 -2.97
C GLU A 11 -0.46 13.10 -2.25
N ILE A 12 0.57 13.95 -2.35
CA ILE A 12 1.84 13.71 -1.65
C ILE A 12 1.64 13.76 -0.12
N ALA A 13 0.84 14.71 0.38
CA ALA A 13 0.57 14.84 1.81
C ALA A 13 -0.13 13.60 2.37
N GLN A 14 -1.08 13.06 1.64
CA GLN A 14 -1.78 11.82 2.01
C GLN A 14 -0.82 10.63 2.03
N ALA A 15 0.03 10.49 1.02
CA ALA A 15 1.02 9.41 0.95
C ALA A 15 2.01 9.43 2.14
N PHE A 16 2.27 10.61 2.72
CA PHE A 16 3.11 10.78 3.91
C PHE A 16 2.32 10.89 5.22
N LEU A 17 1.01 10.70 5.21
CA LEU A 17 0.10 10.88 6.36
C LEU A 17 0.34 12.24 7.05
N ALA A 18 0.53 13.30 6.25
CA ALA A 18 0.88 14.63 6.71
C ALA A 18 -0.20 15.66 6.31
N ALA A 19 -0.26 16.78 7.02
CA ALA A 19 -1.14 17.88 6.64
C ALA A 19 -0.63 18.58 5.37
N ALA A 20 -1.49 18.82 4.38
CA ALA A 20 -1.14 19.45 3.10
C ALA A 20 -0.44 20.83 3.27
N PRO A 21 -0.86 21.73 4.18
CA PRO A 21 -0.11 22.99 4.42
C PRO A 21 1.32 22.77 4.91
N THR A 22 1.54 21.78 5.77
CA THR A 22 2.88 21.43 6.27
C THR A 22 3.77 20.94 5.14
N LEU A 23 3.24 20.09 4.26
CA LEU A 23 3.98 19.59 3.12
C LEU A 23 4.26 20.69 2.09
N ALA A 24 3.30 21.59 1.81
CA ALA A 24 3.49 22.74 0.94
C ALA A 24 4.69 23.59 1.41
N GLN A 25 4.76 23.90 2.71
CA GLN A 25 5.89 24.63 3.28
C GLN A 25 7.22 23.89 3.14
N ARG A 26 7.24 22.57 3.34
CA ARG A 26 8.46 21.74 3.16
C ARG A 26 8.93 21.78 1.71
N ILE A 27 8.03 21.69 0.73
CA ILE A 27 8.34 21.79 -0.70
C ILE A 27 8.94 23.16 -1.02
N VAL A 28 8.31 24.26 -0.56
CA VAL A 28 8.81 25.63 -0.78
C VAL A 28 10.22 25.81 -0.19
N ARG A 29 10.45 25.36 1.05
CA ARG A 29 11.76 25.45 1.71
C ARG A 29 12.82 24.62 0.98
N ALA A 30 12.47 23.40 0.52
CA ALA A 30 13.39 22.57 -0.24
C ALA A 30 13.78 23.22 -1.57
N LYS A 31 12.82 23.77 -2.32
CA LYS A 31 13.09 24.52 -3.56
C LYS A 31 13.97 25.73 -3.33
N ALA A 32 13.70 26.52 -2.29
CA ALA A 32 14.54 27.66 -1.93
C ALA A 32 15.96 27.22 -1.62
N LYS A 33 16.14 26.16 -0.80
CA LYS A 33 17.47 25.63 -0.46
C LYS A 33 18.24 25.15 -1.70
N ILE A 34 17.59 24.44 -2.64
CA ILE A 34 18.22 23.98 -3.88
C ILE A 34 18.67 25.17 -4.73
N ARG A 35 17.81 26.19 -4.90
CA ARG A 35 18.10 27.40 -5.65
C ARG A 35 19.23 28.20 -5.00
N ASP A 36 19.15 28.46 -3.71
CA ASP A 36 20.09 29.33 -2.98
C ASP A 36 21.47 28.67 -2.86
N ALA A 37 21.53 27.33 -2.76
CA ALA A 37 22.76 26.57 -2.78
C ALA A 37 23.30 26.29 -4.20
N HIS A 38 22.63 26.77 -5.26
CA HIS A 38 23.01 26.57 -6.67
C HIS A 38 23.31 25.08 -6.99
N ILE A 39 22.51 24.17 -6.42
CA ILE A 39 22.70 22.73 -6.66
C ILE A 39 22.42 22.42 -8.13
N PRO A 40 23.43 22.00 -8.93
CA PRO A 40 23.23 21.72 -10.33
C PRO A 40 22.45 20.42 -10.54
N TYR A 41 21.75 20.33 -11.67
CA TYR A 41 21.24 19.05 -12.13
C TYR A 41 22.42 18.24 -12.69
N GLN A 42 22.76 17.16 -12.02
CA GLN A 42 23.82 16.24 -12.42
C GLN A 42 23.30 14.81 -12.46
N VAL A 43 23.69 14.07 -13.50
CA VAL A 43 23.55 12.62 -13.51
C VAL A 43 24.54 12.06 -12.49
N PRO A 44 24.10 11.27 -11.50
CA PRO A 44 25.00 10.73 -10.49
C PRO A 44 26.01 9.76 -11.11
N GLU A 45 27.22 9.78 -10.56
CA GLU A 45 28.23 8.78 -10.90
C GLU A 45 27.83 7.40 -10.38
N PRO A 46 28.29 6.29 -11.02
CA PRO A 46 27.90 4.93 -10.63
C PRO A 46 28.07 4.62 -9.14
N HIS A 47 29.10 5.16 -8.49
CA HIS A 47 29.33 4.94 -7.07
C HIS A 47 28.35 5.67 -6.14
N GLU A 48 27.71 6.75 -6.61
CA GLU A 48 26.69 7.51 -5.85
C GLU A 48 25.30 6.86 -5.95
N LEU A 49 25.09 5.94 -6.91
CA LEU A 49 23.74 5.36 -7.15
C LEU A 49 23.23 4.59 -5.93
N ALA A 50 24.08 3.86 -5.24
CA ALA A 50 23.70 3.08 -4.08
C ALA A 50 23.17 3.96 -2.93
N GLU A 51 23.79 5.12 -2.70
CA GLU A 51 23.37 6.07 -1.64
C GLU A 51 22.02 6.74 -1.97
N ARG A 52 21.70 6.86 -3.26
CA ARG A 52 20.46 7.51 -3.72
C ARG A 52 19.30 6.52 -3.91
N LEU A 53 19.60 5.23 -3.94
CA LEU A 53 18.64 4.19 -4.31
C LEU A 53 17.38 4.22 -3.44
N ASP A 54 17.52 4.30 -2.12
CA ASP A 54 16.37 4.32 -1.20
C ASP A 54 15.40 5.47 -1.50
N ALA A 55 15.92 6.65 -1.85
CA ALA A 55 15.09 7.80 -2.20
C ALA A 55 14.38 7.58 -3.54
N VAL A 56 15.06 6.99 -4.52
CA VAL A 56 14.49 6.67 -5.84
C VAL A 56 13.40 5.61 -5.70
N LEU A 57 13.65 4.52 -4.98
CA LEU A 57 12.66 3.47 -4.72
C LEU A 57 11.41 4.03 -4.04
N ARG A 58 11.59 4.91 -3.06
CA ARG A 58 10.47 5.57 -2.37
C ARG A 58 9.65 6.43 -3.32
N VAL A 59 10.28 7.17 -4.24
CA VAL A 59 9.57 7.97 -5.24
C VAL A 59 8.76 7.07 -6.17
N ILE A 60 9.37 6.02 -6.73
CA ILE A 60 8.68 5.07 -7.62
C ILE A 60 7.49 4.41 -6.89
N TYR A 61 7.70 3.96 -5.66
CA TYR A 61 6.64 3.37 -4.83
C TYR A 61 5.46 4.31 -4.59
N LEU A 62 5.72 5.59 -4.29
CA LEU A 62 4.66 6.58 -4.06
C LEU A 62 3.88 6.90 -5.34
N VAL A 63 4.55 6.97 -6.49
CA VAL A 63 3.88 7.14 -7.79
C VAL A 63 3.01 5.92 -8.10
N PHE A 64 3.55 4.72 -7.86
CA PHE A 64 2.78 3.50 -8.04
C PHE A 64 1.54 3.46 -7.15
N ASN A 65 1.69 3.77 -5.86
CA ASN A 65 0.57 3.76 -4.91
C ASN A 65 -0.54 4.72 -5.32
N GLU A 66 -0.22 5.93 -5.78
CA GLU A 66 -1.22 6.87 -6.29
C GLU A 66 -1.89 6.35 -7.56
N GLY A 67 -1.14 5.62 -8.40
CA GLY A 67 -1.70 4.95 -9.58
C GLY A 67 -2.58 3.76 -9.24
N TYR A 68 -2.17 2.96 -8.26
CA TYR A 68 -2.86 1.75 -7.82
C TYR A 68 -4.08 2.02 -6.95
N SER A 69 -4.02 3.03 -6.09
CA SER A 69 -5.10 3.45 -5.20
C SER A 69 -5.07 4.97 -5.09
N ALA A 70 -5.83 5.64 -5.96
CA ALA A 70 -5.87 7.10 -5.99
C ALA A 70 -6.29 7.64 -4.61
N SER A 71 -5.66 8.72 -4.19
CA SER A 71 -5.89 9.28 -2.86
C SER A 71 -7.20 10.09 -2.77
N SER A 72 -7.80 10.42 -3.92
CA SER A 72 -9.07 11.16 -4.02
C SER A 72 -9.66 11.01 -5.43
N GLY A 73 -10.93 11.40 -5.58
CA GLY A 73 -11.64 11.43 -6.86
C GLY A 73 -12.60 10.26 -7.07
N ASP A 74 -13.09 10.14 -8.29
CA ASP A 74 -14.17 9.21 -8.65
C ASP A 74 -13.68 7.84 -9.12
N SER A 75 -12.37 7.67 -9.31
CA SER A 75 -11.75 6.42 -9.76
C SER A 75 -10.88 5.80 -8.68
N VAL A 76 -10.92 4.48 -8.55
CA VAL A 76 -10.05 3.72 -7.64
C VAL A 76 -8.58 3.75 -8.11
N THR A 77 -8.34 3.83 -9.44
CA THR A 77 -7.00 3.68 -10.01
C THR A 77 -6.69 4.77 -11.04
N ARG A 78 -5.39 5.10 -11.16
CA ARG A 78 -4.81 5.93 -12.24
C ARG A 78 -3.78 5.09 -12.99
N VAL A 79 -4.25 4.42 -14.04
CA VAL A 79 -3.48 3.42 -14.81
C VAL A 79 -2.22 4.00 -15.45
N ASP A 80 -2.25 5.26 -15.84
CA ASP A 80 -1.11 6.02 -16.38
C ASP A 80 0.06 6.04 -15.39
N LEU A 81 -0.21 6.29 -14.10
CA LEU A 81 0.81 6.37 -13.07
C LEU A 81 1.36 5.00 -12.67
N SER A 82 0.50 3.99 -12.47
CA SER A 82 0.96 2.64 -12.12
C SER A 82 1.76 2.00 -13.24
N GLY A 83 1.33 2.18 -14.51
CA GLY A 83 2.05 1.70 -15.68
C GLY A 83 3.42 2.35 -15.84
N GLU A 84 3.51 3.67 -15.65
CA GLU A 84 4.78 4.39 -15.72
C GLU A 84 5.72 4.01 -14.59
N ALA A 85 5.23 3.83 -13.36
CA ALA A 85 6.04 3.37 -12.24
C ALA A 85 6.64 1.97 -12.50
N ILE A 86 5.86 1.05 -13.07
CA ILE A 86 6.35 -0.28 -13.45
C ILE A 86 7.41 -0.16 -14.57
N ARG A 87 7.18 0.67 -15.58
CA ARG A 87 8.15 0.90 -16.66
C ARG A 87 9.48 1.42 -16.13
N VAL A 88 9.43 2.42 -15.24
CA VAL A 88 10.63 2.99 -14.59
C VAL A 88 11.30 1.96 -13.69
N GLY A 89 10.51 1.16 -12.94
CA GLY A 89 11.02 0.07 -12.11
C GLY A 89 11.80 -0.97 -12.91
N ARG A 90 11.32 -1.35 -14.12
CA ARG A 90 12.06 -2.27 -15.04
C ARG A 90 13.39 -1.68 -15.47
N LEU A 91 13.41 -0.43 -15.91
CA LEU A 91 14.64 0.27 -16.28
C LEU A 91 15.63 0.34 -15.11
N LEU A 92 15.13 0.61 -13.90
CA LEU A 92 15.99 0.65 -12.72
C LEU A 92 16.64 -0.72 -12.45
N VAL A 93 15.88 -1.81 -12.54
CA VAL A 93 16.40 -3.18 -12.33
C VAL A 93 17.42 -3.57 -13.42
N GLU A 94 17.25 -3.10 -14.65
CA GLU A 94 18.24 -3.29 -15.73
C GLU A 94 19.54 -2.54 -15.45
N LEU A 95 19.45 -1.29 -15.00
CA LEU A 95 20.61 -0.44 -14.73
C LEU A 95 21.31 -0.77 -13.40
N LEU A 96 20.53 -1.13 -12.39
CA LEU A 96 21.01 -1.41 -11.04
C LEU A 96 20.20 -2.58 -10.46
N PRO A 97 20.65 -3.84 -10.65
CA PRO A 97 19.94 -5.04 -10.20
C PRO A 97 20.07 -5.25 -8.68
N ASP A 98 19.70 -4.25 -7.89
CA ASP A 98 19.69 -4.31 -6.43
C ASP A 98 18.47 -5.12 -5.94
N PRO A 99 18.60 -5.94 -4.86
CA PRO A 99 17.51 -6.74 -4.33
C PRO A 99 16.24 -5.95 -4.00
N GLU A 100 16.38 -4.74 -3.46
CA GLU A 100 15.20 -3.90 -3.13
C GLU A 100 14.56 -3.27 -4.37
N ALA A 101 15.33 -2.94 -5.40
CA ALA A 101 14.77 -2.53 -6.70
C ALA A 101 13.98 -3.68 -7.35
N ILE A 102 14.53 -4.90 -7.29
CA ILE A 102 13.86 -6.13 -7.75
C ILE A 102 12.59 -6.39 -6.93
N GLY A 103 12.68 -6.27 -5.60
CA GLY A 103 11.55 -6.43 -4.69
C GLY A 103 10.43 -5.42 -4.95
N LEU A 104 10.77 -4.15 -5.18
CA LEU A 104 9.79 -3.13 -5.52
C LEU A 104 9.10 -3.41 -6.86
N LEU A 105 9.84 -3.82 -7.90
CA LEU A 105 9.25 -4.20 -9.18
C LEU A 105 8.31 -5.40 -9.03
N ALA A 106 8.73 -6.41 -8.26
CA ALA A 106 7.90 -7.57 -7.95
C ALA A 106 6.59 -7.16 -7.25
N LEU A 107 6.67 -6.32 -6.22
CA LEU A 107 5.52 -5.78 -5.49
C LEU A 107 4.54 -5.08 -6.43
N MET A 108 5.05 -4.17 -7.28
CA MET A 108 4.22 -3.44 -8.24
C MET A 108 3.51 -4.38 -9.21
N LEU A 109 4.20 -5.37 -9.77
CA LEU A 109 3.61 -6.34 -10.70
C LEU A 109 2.53 -7.20 -10.03
N LEU A 110 2.79 -7.70 -8.83
CA LEU A 110 1.84 -8.53 -8.08
C LEU A 110 0.59 -7.74 -7.69
N GLN A 111 0.73 -6.50 -7.31
CA GLN A 111 -0.41 -5.63 -7.01
C GLN A 111 -1.19 -5.28 -8.29
N GLU A 112 -0.49 -4.88 -9.35
CA GLU A 112 -1.10 -4.49 -10.64
C GLU A 112 -1.84 -5.66 -11.30
N SER A 113 -1.38 -6.89 -11.11
CA SER A 113 -2.01 -8.10 -11.66
C SER A 113 -3.50 -8.23 -11.32
N ARG A 114 -3.93 -7.64 -10.21
CA ARG A 114 -5.30 -7.69 -9.69
C ARG A 114 -6.17 -6.50 -10.09
N ARG A 115 -5.61 -5.52 -10.82
CA ARG A 115 -6.29 -4.24 -11.11
C ARG A 115 -7.70 -4.41 -11.63
N THR A 116 -7.89 -5.28 -12.64
CA THR A 116 -9.19 -5.51 -13.29
C THR A 116 -10.26 -6.05 -12.33
N ALA A 117 -9.84 -6.83 -11.32
CA ALA A 117 -10.75 -7.43 -10.34
C ALA A 117 -11.06 -6.52 -9.13
N ARG A 118 -10.41 -5.35 -9.01
CA ARG A 118 -10.58 -4.46 -7.85
C ARG A 118 -11.83 -3.61 -7.87
N THR A 119 -12.43 -3.48 -9.04
CA THR A 119 -13.68 -2.73 -9.22
C THR A 119 -14.69 -3.56 -9.97
N SER A 120 -15.96 -3.47 -9.57
CA SER A 120 -17.08 -4.03 -10.35
C SER A 120 -17.30 -3.21 -11.63
N PRO A 121 -18.12 -3.71 -12.60
CA PRO A 121 -18.53 -2.93 -13.76
C PRO A 121 -19.16 -1.58 -13.43
N ASP A 122 -19.80 -1.47 -12.27
CA ASP A 122 -20.45 -0.24 -11.77
C ASP A 122 -19.46 0.68 -11.02
N GLY A 123 -18.16 0.36 -11.03
CA GLY A 123 -17.12 1.16 -10.38
C GLY A 123 -17.07 1.01 -8.86
N GLU A 124 -17.69 -0.03 -8.30
CA GLU A 124 -17.67 -0.30 -6.86
C GLU A 124 -16.40 -1.03 -6.44
N LEU A 125 -15.89 -0.72 -5.25
CA LEU A 125 -14.71 -1.39 -4.69
C LEU A 125 -15.03 -2.85 -4.36
N VAL A 126 -14.17 -3.78 -4.84
CA VAL A 126 -14.23 -5.22 -4.56
C VAL A 126 -13.08 -5.61 -3.65
N LEU A 127 -13.41 -6.17 -2.47
CA LEU A 127 -12.41 -6.62 -1.51
C LEU A 127 -11.61 -7.80 -2.05
N LEU A 128 -10.35 -7.95 -1.62
CA LEU A 128 -9.43 -8.98 -2.08
C LEU A 128 -10.02 -10.40 -2.02
N GLY A 129 -10.72 -10.72 -0.94
CA GLY A 129 -11.37 -12.03 -0.76
C GLY A 129 -12.60 -12.25 -1.66
N GLU A 130 -13.16 -11.17 -2.22
CA GLU A 130 -14.35 -11.20 -3.09
C GLU A 130 -13.97 -11.08 -4.58
N GLN A 131 -12.68 -10.86 -4.90
CA GLN A 131 -12.21 -10.68 -6.28
C GLN A 131 -12.28 -11.98 -7.09
N ASP A 132 -12.77 -11.86 -8.32
CA ASP A 132 -12.65 -12.93 -9.29
C ASP A 132 -11.18 -13.10 -9.75
N ARG A 133 -10.55 -14.16 -9.27
CA ARG A 133 -9.15 -14.49 -9.58
C ARG A 133 -8.91 -14.86 -11.03
N SER A 134 -9.96 -15.19 -11.81
CA SER A 134 -9.85 -15.44 -13.24
C SER A 134 -9.48 -14.17 -14.04
N LEU A 135 -9.81 -13.00 -13.49
CA LEU A 135 -9.48 -11.69 -14.06
C LEU A 135 -8.04 -11.23 -13.75
N TRP A 136 -7.32 -11.98 -12.89
CA TRP A 136 -5.95 -11.61 -12.53
C TRP A 136 -4.96 -11.91 -13.66
N ASN A 137 -4.05 -10.98 -13.92
CA ASN A 137 -3.02 -11.13 -14.95
C ASN A 137 -1.96 -12.17 -14.54
N ARG A 138 -2.09 -13.39 -15.06
CA ARG A 138 -1.21 -14.51 -14.74
C ARG A 138 0.24 -14.30 -15.16
N ALA A 139 0.48 -13.55 -16.24
CA ALA A 139 1.85 -13.23 -16.68
C ALA A 139 2.56 -12.32 -15.68
N GLN A 140 1.86 -11.28 -15.17
CA GLN A 140 2.41 -10.40 -14.12
C GLN A 140 2.62 -11.15 -12.80
N ILE A 141 1.74 -12.09 -12.44
CA ILE A 141 1.92 -12.93 -11.25
C ILE A 141 3.17 -13.81 -11.38
N ALA A 142 3.32 -14.48 -12.51
CA ALA A 142 4.48 -15.35 -12.76
C ALA A 142 5.80 -14.56 -12.74
N GLU A 143 5.85 -13.41 -13.42
CA GLU A 143 7.01 -12.52 -13.42
C GLU A 143 7.31 -11.98 -12.01
N GLY A 144 6.29 -11.48 -11.31
CA GLY A 144 6.43 -10.94 -9.96
C GLY A 144 6.92 -12.00 -8.98
N SER A 145 6.39 -13.23 -9.02
CA SER A 145 6.83 -14.32 -8.16
C SER A 145 8.29 -14.71 -8.41
N ALA A 146 8.72 -14.81 -9.67
CA ALA A 146 10.11 -15.08 -10.01
C ALA A 146 11.07 -13.98 -9.52
N LEU A 147 10.63 -12.70 -9.57
CA LEU A 147 11.40 -11.58 -9.02
C LEU A 147 11.47 -11.62 -7.49
N VAL A 148 10.40 -12.06 -6.79
CA VAL A 148 10.44 -12.29 -5.33
C VAL A 148 11.50 -13.31 -4.97
N GLU A 149 11.51 -14.47 -5.62
CA GLU A 149 12.52 -15.52 -5.41
C GLU A 149 13.94 -14.98 -5.62
N ARG A 150 14.15 -14.23 -6.72
CA ARG A 150 15.44 -13.61 -7.05
C ARG A 150 15.88 -12.59 -5.99
N SER A 151 14.98 -11.75 -5.50
CA SER A 151 15.26 -10.74 -4.47
C SER A 151 15.64 -11.41 -3.15
N LEU A 152 14.86 -12.41 -2.70
CA LEU A 152 15.09 -13.11 -1.44
C LEU A 152 16.37 -13.97 -1.44
N ALA A 153 16.79 -14.50 -2.60
CA ALA A 153 18.03 -15.27 -2.74
C ALA A 153 19.30 -14.46 -2.42
N SER A 154 19.25 -13.14 -2.47
CA SER A 154 20.39 -12.24 -2.29
C SER A 154 20.91 -12.12 -0.83
N ARG A 155 20.17 -12.61 0.16
CA ARG A 155 20.44 -12.44 1.61
C ARG A 155 20.49 -10.98 2.11
N ARG A 156 20.27 -9.99 1.25
CA ARG A 156 20.10 -8.57 1.59
C ARG A 156 18.64 -8.19 1.43
N VAL A 157 17.81 -8.72 2.33
CA VAL A 157 16.34 -8.57 2.27
C VAL A 157 15.96 -7.26 2.95
N GLY A 158 15.24 -6.42 2.23
CA GLY A 158 14.69 -5.17 2.75
C GLY A 158 13.16 -5.13 2.69
N PRO A 159 12.58 -3.96 3.02
CA PRO A 159 11.12 -3.83 3.15
C PRO A 159 10.32 -4.12 1.88
N TYR A 160 10.83 -3.77 0.70
CA TYR A 160 10.10 -4.02 -0.55
C TYR A 160 10.08 -5.49 -0.92
N ALA A 161 11.20 -6.21 -0.69
CA ALA A 161 11.26 -7.65 -0.91
C ALA A 161 10.23 -8.40 -0.03
N ILE A 162 10.12 -8.04 1.26
CA ILE A 162 9.15 -8.67 2.17
C ILE A 162 7.70 -8.31 1.78
N GLN A 163 7.41 -7.07 1.42
CA GLN A 163 6.08 -6.68 0.94
C GLN A 163 5.71 -7.43 -0.35
N ALA A 164 6.67 -7.62 -1.25
CA ALA A 164 6.47 -8.41 -2.46
C ALA A 164 6.20 -9.89 -2.14
N ALA A 165 6.90 -10.46 -1.14
CA ALA A 165 6.63 -11.82 -0.67
C ALA A 165 5.20 -11.98 -0.13
N ILE A 166 4.74 -11.04 0.70
CA ILE A 166 3.33 -11.01 1.18
C ILE A 166 2.36 -10.97 -0.01
N ALA A 167 2.62 -10.12 -1.00
CA ALA A 167 1.79 -10.02 -2.19
C ALA A 167 1.81 -11.31 -3.02
N ALA A 168 2.95 -12.02 -3.07
CA ALA A 168 3.08 -13.30 -3.77
C ALA A 168 2.28 -14.41 -3.08
N VAL A 169 2.27 -14.49 -1.75
CA VAL A 169 1.42 -15.44 -1.00
C VAL A 169 -0.05 -15.27 -1.39
N HIS A 170 -0.54 -14.03 -1.44
CA HIS A 170 -1.91 -13.75 -1.88
C HIS A 170 -2.15 -14.12 -3.36
N ALA A 171 -1.20 -13.79 -4.24
CA ALA A 171 -1.35 -13.98 -5.69
C ALA A 171 -1.30 -15.45 -6.11
N ASN A 172 -0.53 -16.27 -5.39
CA ASN A 172 -0.34 -17.68 -5.68
C ASN A 172 -1.37 -18.60 -5.01
N ALA A 173 -2.13 -18.11 -4.01
CA ALA A 173 -3.21 -18.88 -3.42
C ALA A 173 -4.31 -19.15 -4.46
N ALA A 174 -4.77 -20.41 -4.55
CA ALA A 174 -5.81 -20.82 -5.51
C ALA A 174 -7.17 -20.18 -5.22
N SER A 175 -7.47 -19.96 -3.93
CA SER A 175 -8.69 -19.30 -3.44
C SER A 175 -8.39 -18.45 -2.21
N PRO A 176 -9.31 -17.56 -1.78
CA PRO A 176 -9.13 -16.80 -0.55
C PRO A 176 -8.89 -17.67 0.69
N GLU A 177 -9.56 -18.82 0.76
CA GLU A 177 -9.50 -19.78 1.88
C GLU A 177 -8.16 -20.52 1.93
N SER A 178 -7.47 -20.66 0.78
CA SER A 178 -6.16 -21.32 0.68
C SER A 178 -4.98 -20.37 0.90
N THR A 179 -5.25 -19.11 1.26
CA THR A 179 -4.20 -18.14 1.58
C THR A 179 -3.47 -18.55 2.87
N ASP A 180 -2.14 -18.67 2.81
CA ASP A 180 -1.33 -18.97 4.01
C ASP A 180 -1.17 -17.73 4.90
N TRP A 181 -2.13 -17.54 5.79
CA TRP A 181 -2.11 -16.45 6.74
C TRP A 181 -1.00 -16.57 7.79
N SER A 182 -0.51 -17.78 8.05
CA SER A 182 0.61 -17.98 8.97
C SER A 182 1.91 -17.46 8.38
N GLU A 183 2.16 -17.75 7.10
CA GLU A 183 3.29 -17.21 6.35
C GLU A 183 3.19 -15.67 6.28
N ILE A 184 2.01 -15.12 5.96
CA ILE A 184 1.79 -13.66 5.90
C ILE A 184 2.09 -12.99 7.24
N VAL A 185 1.64 -13.54 8.36
CA VAL A 185 1.95 -12.98 9.70
C VAL A 185 3.45 -13.03 9.97
N GLY A 186 4.12 -14.15 9.65
CA GLY A 186 5.58 -14.26 9.80
C GLY A 186 6.34 -13.23 8.96
N LEU A 187 5.91 -12.99 7.72
CA LEU A 187 6.48 -11.95 6.87
C LEU A 187 6.24 -10.54 7.43
N TYR A 188 5.06 -10.26 7.99
CA TYR A 188 4.81 -8.99 8.69
C TYR A 188 5.67 -8.84 9.94
N ASP A 189 5.95 -9.92 10.69
CA ASP A 189 6.87 -9.88 11.85
C ASP A 189 8.27 -9.44 11.41
N VAL A 190 8.78 -9.98 10.29
CA VAL A 190 10.05 -9.53 9.69
C VAL A 190 9.98 -8.08 9.21
N LEU A 191 8.90 -7.70 8.55
CA LEU A 191 8.71 -6.34 8.03
C LEU A 191 8.68 -5.29 9.16
N MET A 192 8.08 -5.63 10.31
CA MET A 192 8.07 -4.78 11.51
C MET A 192 9.47 -4.55 12.08
N LEU A 193 10.38 -5.53 11.94
CA LEU A 193 11.78 -5.37 12.37
C LEU A 193 12.56 -4.48 11.40
N LEU A 194 12.29 -4.57 10.09
CA LEU A 194 13.02 -3.83 9.05
C LEU A 194 12.53 -2.38 8.90
N ALA A 195 11.23 -2.16 9.00
CA ALA A 195 10.59 -0.86 8.75
C ALA A 195 9.35 -0.68 9.66
N PRO A 196 9.53 -0.49 10.97
CA PRO A 196 8.40 -0.33 11.89
C PRO A 196 7.53 0.86 11.50
N SER A 197 6.22 0.60 11.40
CA SER A 197 5.22 1.60 11.01
C SER A 197 3.84 1.22 11.54
N PRO A 198 3.04 2.18 12.03
CA PRO A 198 1.67 1.91 12.46
C PRO A 198 0.79 1.30 11.36
N VAL A 199 1.04 1.65 10.09
CA VAL A 199 0.30 1.06 8.95
C VAL A 199 0.68 -0.41 8.74
N ILE A 200 1.96 -0.76 8.88
CA ILE A 200 2.42 -2.15 8.81
C ILE A 200 1.83 -2.96 9.99
N GLU A 201 1.82 -2.39 11.19
CA GLU A 201 1.19 -3.00 12.37
C GLU A 201 -0.31 -3.23 12.17
N LEU A 202 -1.03 -2.28 11.57
CA LEU A 202 -2.44 -2.43 11.21
C LEU A 202 -2.66 -3.60 10.23
N ASN A 203 -1.85 -3.66 9.17
CA ASN A 203 -1.95 -4.74 8.19
C ASN A 203 -1.63 -6.10 8.81
N ARG A 204 -0.63 -6.15 9.70
CA ARG A 204 -0.34 -7.34 10.50
C ARG A 204 -1.51 -7.76 11.38
N ALA A 205 -2.19 -6.79 12.05
CA ALA A 205 -3.36 -7.07 12.87
C ALA A 205 -4.51 -7.69 12.06
N VAL A 206 -4.72 -7.23 10.82
CA VAL A 206 -5.68 -7.83 9.90
C VAL A 206 -5.27 -9.27 9.53
N ALA A 207 -3.99 -9.52 9.25
CA ALA A 207 -3.50 -10.87 8.96
C ALA A 207 -3.65 -11.80 10.18
N VAL A 208 -3.39 -11.33 11.39
CA VAL A 208 -3.64 -12.05 12.65
C VAL A 208 -5.14 -12.36 12.80
N ALA A 209 -6.03 -11.42 12.46
CA ALA A 209 -7.47 -11.66 12.49
C ALA A 209 -7.93 -12.76 11.52
N MET A 210 -7.24 -12.90 10.40
CA MET A 210 -7.51 -13.96 9.42
C MET A 210 -6.98 -15.32 9.88
N ARG A 211 -5.84 -15.36 10.55
CA ARG A 211 -5.22 -16.58 11.09
C ARG A 211 -5.89 -17.05 12.37
N ASP A 212 -6.06 -16.16 13.35
CA ASP A 212 -6.41 -16.49 14.74
C ASP A 212 -7.85 -16.10 15.11
N GLY A 213 -8.56 -15.48 14.19
CA GLY A 213 -9.94 -15.02 14.38
C GLY A 213 -10.06 -13.52 14.69
N PRO A 214 -11.26 -12.95 14.47
CA PRO A 214 -11.49 -11.51 14.50
C PRO A 214 -11.23 -10.88 15.89
N ALA A 215 -11.37 -11.61 16.98
CA ALA A 215 -11.12 -11.09 18.33
C ALA A 215 -9.63 -10.75 18.54
N ALA A 216 -8.71 -11.62 18.06
CA ALA A 216 -7.28 -11.40 18.19
C ALA A 216 -6.83 -10.15 17.40
N GLY A 217 -7.30 -10.00 16.15
CA GLY A 217 -7.00 -8.83 15.35
C GLY A 217 -7.63 -7.55 15.90
N LEU A 218 -8.87 -7.60 16.38
CA LEU A 218 -9.55 -6.43 16.94
C LEU A 218 -8.78 -5.86 18.14
N ALA A 219 -8.30 -6.70 19.06
CA ALA A 219 -7.50 -6.25 20.20
C ALA A 219 -6.23 -5.49 19.75
N LEU A 220 -5.57 -5.95 18.70
CA LEU A 220 -4.39 -5.26 18.13
C LEU A 220 -4.76 -3.91 17.49
N VAL A 221 -5.86 -3.85 16.73
CA VAL A 221 -6.33 -2.60 16.11
C VAL A 221 -6.79 -1.59 17.17
N GLU A 222 -7.47 -2.02 18.21
CA GLU A 222 -7.91 -1.16 19.31
C GLU A 222 -6.68 -0.58 20.04
N GLY A 223 -5.67 -1.40 20.36
CA GLY A 223 -4.41 -0.93 20.96
C GLY A 223 -3.65 0.09 20.09
N LEU A 224 -3.67 -0.07 18.77
CA LEU A 224 -3.11 0.91 17.82
C LEU A 224 -3.84 2.26 17.89
N LEU A 225 -5.17 2.23 17.87
CA LEU A 225 -6.01 3.43 17.92
C LEU A 225 -5.91 4.15 19.29
N GLU A 226 -5.77 3.41 20.40
CA GLU A 226 -5.56 3.97 21.73
C GLU A 226 -4.26 4.75 21.86
N ARG A 227 -3.19 4.35 21.13
CA ARG A 227 -1.94 5.11 21.06
C ARG A 227 -2.06 6.40 20.22
N GLY A 228 -3.17 6.59 19.50
CA GLY A 228 -3.46 7.78 18.70
C GLY A 228 -2.73 7.87 17.37
N GLU A 229 -1.93 6.87 17.01
CA GLU A 229 -1.06 6.90 15.83
C GLU A 229 -1.80 6.92 14.49
N LEU A 230 -2.97 6.26 14.41
CA LEU A 230 -3.83 6.15 13.23
C LEU A 230 -5.23 6.75 13.44
N ALA A 231 -5.38 7.71 14.36
CA ALA A 231 -6.68 8.31 14.73
C ALA A 231 -7.42 8.95 13.56
N ASP A 232 -6.69 9.46 12.55
CA ASP A 232 -7.23 10.09 11.35
C ASP A 232 -7.06 9.23 10.08
N TYR A 233 -6.73 7.94 10.24
CA TYR A 233 -6.55 7.02 9.13
C TYR A 233 -7.80 6.15 8.95
N HIS A 234 -8.59 6.42 7.91
CA HIS A 234 -9.90 5.77 7.68
C HIS A 234 -9.83 4.24 7.62
N LEU A 235 -8.72 3.66 7.09
CA LEU A 235 -8.58 2.20 7.00
C LEU A 235 -8.41 1.53 8.37
N ALA A 236 -7.86 2.21 9.38
CA ALA A 236 -7.81 1.67 10.74
C ALA A 236 -9.21 1.54 11.35
N HIS A 237 -10.05 2.55 11.14
CA HIS A 237 -11.45 2.52 11.58
C HIS A 237 -12.28 1.52 10.77
N ALA A 238 -12.03 1.37 9.46
CA ALA A 238 -12.68 0.37 8.62
C ALA A 238 -12.33 -1.06 9.06
N ALA A 239 -11.06 -1.33 9.37
CA ALA A 239 -10.62 -2.62 9.91
C ALA A 239 -11.28 -2.91 11.27
N ARG A 240 -11.28 -1.95 12.20
CA ARG A 240 -12.00 -2.07 13.48
C ARG A 240 -13.48 -2.39 13.28
N ALA A 241 -14.13 -1.69 12.34
CA ALA A 241 -15.55 -1.87 12.05
C ALA A 241 -15.86 -3.27 11.52
N ASP A 242 -15.07 -3.77 10.54
CA ASP A 242 -15.27 -5.11 9.98
C ASP A 242 -15.04 -6.19 11.04
N LEU A 243 -14.00 -6.09 11.86
CA LEU A 243 -13.69 -7.05 12.91
C LEU A 243 -14.78 -7.06 14.00
N ALA A 244 -15.27 -5.88 14.43
CA ALA A 244 -16.38 -5.77 15.36
C ALA A 244 -17.68 -6.36 14.79
N ARG A 245 -17.99 -6.10 13.52
CA ARG A 245 -19.13 -6.69 12.80
C ARG A 245 -19.04 -8.22 12.76
N ARG A 246 -17.89 -8.79 12.46
CA ARG A 246 -17.64 -10.25 12.43
C ARG A 246 -17.82 -10.91 13.81
N LEU A 247 -17.67 -10.15 14.89
CA LEU A 247 -17.92 -10.57 16.26
C LEU A 247 -19.37 -10.33 16.74
N GLY A 248 -20.24 -9.77 15.89
CA GLY A 248 -21.60 -9.41 16.27
C GLY A 248 -21.70 -8.17 17.18
N ARG A 249 -20.59 -7.41 17.34
CA ARG A 249 -20.55 -6.15 18.10
C ARG A 249 -21.09 -5.00 17.25
N THR A 250 -22.41 -5.04 16.94
CA THR A 250 -23.05 -4.15 15.97
C THR A 250 -22.92 -2.67 16.32
N ALA A 251 -23.07 -2.30 17.61
CA ALA A 251 -22.94 -0.92 18.05
C ALA A 251 -21.53 -0.36 17.83
N ASP A 252 -20.49 -1.13 18.17
CA ASP A 252 -19.10 -0.75 17.98
C ASP A 252 -18.73 -0.67 16.49
N ALA A 253 -19.23 -1.62 15.69
CA ALA A 253 -19.05 -1.62 14.25
C ALA A 253 -19.65 -0.37 13.61
N ARG A 254 -20.85 0.05 14.02
CA ARG A 254 -21.53 1.25 13.54
C ARG A 254 -20.68 2.50 13.79
N VAL A 255 -20.25 2.74 15.02
CA VAL A 255 -19.41 3.88 15.40
C VAL A 255 -18.11 3.90 14.59
N ALA A 256 -17.49 2.76 14.40
CA ALA A 256 -16.24 2.66 13.64
C ALA A 256 -16.44 2.90 12.14
N TYR A 257 -17.53 2.39 11.51
CA TYR A 257 -17.85 2.69 10.10
C TYR A 257 -18.22 4.16 9.91
N GLU A 258 -18.96 4.79 10.81
CA GLU A 258 -19.26 6.22 10.76
C GLU A 258 -17.97 7.06 10.78
N ARG A 259 -17.02 6.70 11.66
CA ARG A 259 -15.72 7.38 11.71
C ARG A 259 -14.91 7.16 10.43
N ALA A 260 -14.84 5.93 9.92
CA ALA A 260 -14.17 5.60 8.67
C ALA A 260 -14.77 6.41 7.50
N LEU A 261 -16.10 6.47 7.40
CA LEU A 261 -16.81 7.22 6.35
C LEU A 261 -16.55 8.73 6.43
N ALA A 262 -16.47 9.29 7.64
CA ALA A 262 -16.15 10.70 7.84
C ALA A 262 -14.72 11.06 7.39
N LEU A 263 -13.79 10.12 7.45
CA LEU A 263 -12.38 10.31 7.07
C LEU A 263 -12.08 9.93 5.61
N ALA A 264 -12.89 9.03 5.01
CA ALA A 264 -12.69 8.58 3.64
C ALA A 264 -12.94 9.70 2.64
N ARG A 265 -12.02 9.85 1.67
CA ARG A 265 -12.05 10.91 0.64
C ARG A 265 -12.38 10.40 -0.75
N GLN A 266 -12.11 9.14 -1.02
CA GLN A 266 -12.36 8.51 -2.31
C GLN A 266 -13.83 8.05 -2.39
N GLU A 267 -14.51 8.41 -3.46
CA GLU A 267 -15.95 8.12 -3.59
C GLU A 267 -16.28 6.62 -3.61
N PRO A 268 -15.55 5.73 -4.29
CA PRO A 268 -15.81 4.29 -4.21
C PRO A 268 -15.66 3.71 -2.79
N GLU A 269 -14.69 4.20 -2.01
CA GLU A 269 -14.52 3.80 -0.61
C GLU A 269 -15.70 4.29 0.26
N ARG A 270 -16.14 5.52 0.06
CA ARG A 270 -17.29 6.10 0.75
C ARG A 270 -18.57 5.30 0.49
N ARG A 271 -18.82 4.95 -0.79
CA ARG A 271 -19.96 4.10 -1.15
C ARG A 271 -19.88 2.72 -0.51
N PHE A 272 -18.70 2.10 -0.54
CA PHE A 272 -18.45 0.82 0.13
C PHE A 272 -18.76 0.89 1.64
N LEU A 273 -18.19 1.86 2.34
CA LEU A 273 -18.40 2.05 3.78
C LEU A 273 -19.86 2.36 4.11
N GLY A 274 -20.52 3.18 3.30
CA GLY A 274 -21.94 3.49 3.45
C GLY A 274 -22.85 2.26 3.33
N ARG A 275 -22.57 1.37 2.36
CA ARG A 275 -23.29 0.08 2.25
C ARG A 275 -23.08 -0.81 3.47
N ARG A 276 -21.80 -0.98 3.89
CA ARG A 276 -21.50 -1.78 5.10
C ARG A 276 -22.20 -1.23 6.35
N LEU A 277 -22.30 0.09 6.49
CA LEU A 277 -23.04 0.73 7.58
C LEU A 277 -24.55 0.46 7.49
N ALA A 278 -25.13 0.50 6.30
CA ALA A 278 -26.56 0.22 6.08
C ALA A 278 -26.93 -1.26 6.31
N GLU A 279 -25.99 -2.18 6.10
CA GLU A 279 -26.17 -3.63 6.35
C GLU A 279 -26.19 -3.97 7.85
N LEU A 280 -25.75 -3.10 8.74
CA LEU A 280 -25.77 -3.31 10.19
C LEU A 280 -27.22 -3.18 10.73
N LYS A 281 -27.82 -4.31 11.02
CA LYS A 281 -29.17 -4.41 11.63
C LYS A 281 -29.13 -4.32 13.14
#